data_0dbc1eec2231c57b8640fec2b5083d9d
#
_entry.id   0dbc1eec2231c57b8640fec2b5083d9d
#
_cell.length_a   1.000
_cell.length_b   1.000
_cell.length_c   1.000
_cell.angle_alpha   90.00
_cell.angle_beta   90.00
_cell.angle_gamma   90.00
#
_symmetry.space_group_name_H-M   'P 1'
#
loop_
_entity.id
_entity.type
_entity.pdbx_description
1 polymer ?
#
loop_
_entity_poly.entity_id
_entity_poly.type
_entity_poly.pdbx_seq_one_letter_code
_entity_poly.pdbx_strand_id
1 'polypeptide(L)'
;MSRAVPDDTVAVVLTHRRRRLATKLVRSLLSDEGFPPDRLVLVVDRDGGLEDPDLEAAIRVIRLAANSGPAAGFRAGLDAAFADPTVSYAYLCEDDVALMGLPVPRVADLRAEVEAYERSGGRRTGAVLAYGRRFGRRGGAAAPFLPDPAGPRLQPVDVGSWGALLVSRRVHDAGLRPDDHWFFAYEDFDYFLQISRAGLAVLVDRDSGLAAAASTSTLAGRDATLRGERPDDADEPWRAYYVARNMFELARRYGDLRWVAWHLAYSVRRFQLASSWAERRALLVGLLHGVLGRSGRDWRYVRTVGELPQVPRTGPG
;
A
#
# COMPACT_ATOMS: atom_id res chain seq x y z
N MET A 1 29.16 6.71 -10.05
CA MET A 1 28.64 7.99 -9.55
C MET A 1 27.15 7.80 -9.26
N SER A 2 26.70 8.04 -8.03
CA SER A 2 25.28 7.98 -7.67
C SER A 2 24.55 9.11 -8.38
N ARG A 3 23.48 8.79 -9.14
CA ARG A 3 22.60 9.82 -9.69
C ARG A 3 21.82 10.46 -8.53
N ALA A 4 21.74 11.77 -8.51
CA ALA A 4 20.90 12.50 -7.54
C ALA A 4 19.41 12.22 -7.82
N VAL A 5 18.59 12.32 -6.79
CA VAL A 5 17.12 12.28 -6.96
C VAL A 5 16.72 13.48 -7.82
N PRO A 6 15.88 13.28 -8.85
CA PRO A 6 15.39 14.40 -9.67
C PRO A 6 14.57 15.40 -8.85
N ASP A 7 14.80 16.70 -9.08
CA ASP A 7 14.15 17.80 -8.35
C ASP A 7 12.62 17.80 -8.46
N ASP A 8 12.07 17.12 -9.47
CA ASP A 8 10.63 16.99 -9.70
C ASP A 8 9.98 15.78 -9.00
N THR A 9 10.67 15.19 -8.02
CA THR A 9 10.18 14.03 -7.29
C THR A 9 10.10 14.31 -5.79
N VAL A 10 8.96 13.95 -5.17
CA VAL A 10 8.72 14.07 -3.73
C VAL A 10 8.56 12.67 -3.12
N ALA A 11 9.23 12.41 -2.01
CA ALA A 11 8.99 11.20 -1.22
C ALA A 11 7.82 11.40 -0.26
N VAL A 12 6.96 10.40 -0.16
CA VAL A 12 5.83 10.34 0.78
C VAL A 12 5.97 9.10 1.65
N VAL A 13 6.15 9.29 2.94
CA VAL A 13 6.25 8.21 3.93
C VAL A 13 4.96 8.16 4.73
N LEU A 14 4.31 7.01 4.75
CA LEU A 14 3.14 6.76 5.60
C LEU A 14 3.56 5.96 6.84
N THR A 15 3.16 6.43 8.02
CA THR A 15 3.41 5.75 9.29
C THR A 15 2.18 5.73 10.20
N HIS A 16 2.03 4.62 10.94
CA HIS A 16 1.08 4.49 12.02
C HIS A 16 1.74 3.78 13.20
N ARG A 17 2.01 4.53 14.31
CA ARG A 17 2.59 4.03 15.57
C ARG A 17 3.99 3.43 15.51
N ARG A 18 4.62 3.33 14.34
CA ARG A 18 5.93 2.69 14.15
C ARG A 18 7.05 3.73 14.04
N ARG A 19 7.20 4.58 15.08
CA ARG A 19 8.11 5.73 15.11
C ARG A 19 9.54 5.38 14.71
N ARG A 20 10.09 4.28 15.25
CA ARG A 20 11.45 3.84 14.96
C ARG A 20 11.66 3.48 13.49
N LEU A 21 10.71 2.76 12.90
CA LEU A 21 10.77 2.37 11.49
C LEU A 21 10.65 3.58 10.58
N ALA A 22 9.70 4.46 10.86
CA ALA A 22 9.54 5.71 10.14
C ALA A 22 10.81 6.57 10.21
N THR A 23 11.42 6.72 11.39
CA THR A 23 12.68 7.46 11.56
C THR A 23 13.81 6.84 10.73
N LYS A 24 13.94 5.51 10.76
CA LYS A 24 14.97 4.81 9.96
C LYS A 24 14.76 5.01 8.46
N LEU A 25 13.53 4.87 7.98
CA LEU A 25 13.20 5.08 6.56
C LEU A 25 13.45 6.50 6.12
N VAL A 26 12.99 7.50 6.89
CA VAL A 26 13.21 8.91 6.57
C VAL A 26 14.70 9.24 6.50
N ARG A 27 15.51 8.76 7.45
CA ARG A 27 16.97 8.93 7.41
C ARG A 27 17.59 8.31 6.15
N SER A 28 17.17 7.10 5.77
CA SER A 28 17.65 6.43 4.55
C SER A 28 17.26 7.21 3.29
N LEU A 29 16.04 7.74 3.21
CA LEU A 29 15.63 8.58 2.08
C LEU A 29 16.47 9.84 1.96
N LEU A 30 16.85 10.47 3.08
CA LEU A 30 17.70 11.66 3.08
C LEU A 30 19.17 11.33 2.76
N SER A 31 19.74 10.29 3.42
CA SER A 31 21.18 9.99 3.33
C SER A 31 21.55 9.13 2.13
N ASP A 32 20.75 8.07 1.85
CA ASP A 32 21.13 7.04 0.89
C ASP A 32 20.54 7.34 -0.50
N GLU A 33 19.28 7.83 -0.55
CA GLU A 33 18.62 8.26 -1.78
C GLU A 33 18.95 9.72 -2.14
N GLY A 34 19.21 10.56 -1.16
CA GLY A 34 19.57 11.96 -1.35
C GLY A 34 18.39 12.90 -1.58
N PHE A 35 17.21 12.55 -1.04
CA PHE A 35 16.09 13.50 -1.04
C PHE A 35 16.42 14.71 -0.17
N PRO A 36 16.21 15.94 -0.63
CA PRO A 36 16.28 17.09 0.25
C PRO A 36 15.06 17.11 1.20
N PRO A 37 15.20 17.67 2.43
CA PRO A 37 14.12 17.63 3.43
C PRO A 37 12.80 18.25 2.97
N ASP A 38 12.83 19.30 2.16
CA ASP A 38 11.67 19.99 1.60
C ASP A 38 10.94 19.15 0.51
N ARG A 39 11.56 18.08 0.02
CA ARG A 39 10.98 17.09 -0.89
C ARG A 39 10.54 15.80 -0.18
N LEU A 40 10.36 15.84 1.14
CA LEU A 40 9.89 14.71 1.93
C LEU A 40 8.62 15.09 2.70
N VAL A 41 7.59 14.27 2.52
CA VAL A 41 6.30 14.39 3.22
C VAL A 41 6.11 13.17 4.11
N LEU A 42 5.97 13.38 5.42
CA LEU A 42 5.60 12.36 6.38
C LEU A 42 4.09 12.46 6.65
N VAL A 43 3.36 11.40 6.38
CA VAL A 43 1.95 11.27 6.75
C VAL A 43 1.85 10.39 7.99
N VAL A 44 1.36 10.97 9.08
CA VAL A 44 1.12 10.28 10.34
C VAL A 44 -0.36 9.94 10.45
N ASP A 45 -0.70 8.65 10.34
CA ASP A 45 -2.08 8.19 10.46
C ASP A 45 -2.47 8.13 11.94
N ARG A 46 -2.92 9.26 12.48
CA ARG A 46 -3.33 9.58 13.85
C ARG A 46 -2.18 9.64 14.85
N ASP A 47 -1.58 8.51 15.22
CA ASP A 47 -0.60 8.41 16.30
C ASP A 47 0.79 8.06 15.76
N GLY A 48 1.82 8.64 16.33
CA GLY A 48 3.20 8.34 15.96
C GLY A 48 3.99 9.59 15.58
N GLY A 49 4.69 9.54 14.46
CA GLY A 49 5.66 10.50 14.01
C GLY A 49 7.05 9.90 13.99
N LEU A 50 8.08 10.71 14.15
CA LEU A 50 9.46 10.25 14.26
C LEU A 50 9.91 10.18 15.72
N GLU A 51 10.97 9.39 15.99
CA GLU A 51 11.66 9.41 17.29
C GLU A 51 12.55 10.65 17.46
N ASP A 52 12.90 11.27 16.34
CA ASP A 52 13.80 12.42 16.23
C ASP A 52 12.96 13.67 15.94
N PRO A 53 12.72 14.55 16.94
CA PRO A 53 11.90 15.74 16.76
C PRO A 53 12.54 16.77 15.81
N ASP A 54 13.86 16.88 15.79
CA ASP A 54 14.57 17.83 14.93
C ASP A 54 14.44 17.39 13.46
N LEU A 55 14.56 16.09 13.21
CA LEU A 55 14.30 15.51 11.90
C LEU A 55 12.85 15.72 11.46
N GLU A 56 11.90 15.52 12.38
CA GLU A 56 10.48 15.73 12.10
C GLU A 56 10.18 17.20 11.79
N ALA A 57 10.81 18.13 12.48
CA ALA A 57 10.67 19.58 12.25
C ALA A 57 11.29 20.04 10.92
N ALA A 58 12.26 19.30 10.39
CA ALA A 58 12.95 19.63 9.14
C ALA A 58 12.17 19.23 7.87
N ILE A 59 11.11 18.42 7.99
CA ILE A 59 10.34 17.89 6.87
C ILE A 59 8.87 18.32 6.94
N ARG A 60 8.14 18.14 5.84
CA ARG A 60 6.70 18.42 5.85
C ARG A 60 5.94 17.26 6.51
N VAL A 61 5.17 17.57 7.57
CA VAL A 61 4.38 16.57 8.30
C VAL A 61 2.88 16.82 8.14
N ILE A 62 2.13 15.78 7.81
CA ILE A 62 0.66 15.76 7.76
C ILE A 62 0.17 14.79 8.81
N ARG A 63 -0.69 15.24 9.73
CA ARG A 63 -1.30 14.41 10.76
C ARG A 63 -2.78 14.22 10.50
N LEU A 64 -3.19 12.97 10.32
CA LEU A 64 -4.61 12.64 10.20
C LEU A 64 -5.25 12.61 11.59
N ALA A 65 -6.48 13.10 11.69
CA ALA A 65 -7.20 13.19 12.97
C ALA A 65 -7.58 11.82 13.56
N ALA A 66 -7.69 10.80 12.72
CA ALA A 66 -8.04 9.44 13.10
C ALA A 66 -7.23 8.43 12.29
N ASN A 67 -7.11 7.19 12.78
CA ASN A 67 -6.60 6.09 11.97
C ASN A 67 -7.57 5.85 10.80
N SER A 68 -7.18 6.28 9.64
CA SER A 68 -8.00 6.30 8.42
C SER A 68 -7.60 5.22 7.42
N GLY A 69 -6.52 4.51 7.69
CA GLY A 69 -5.98 3.45 6.85
C GLY A 69 -5.06 3.93 5.73
N PRO A 70 -4.39 3.00 5.02
CA PRO A 70 -3.36 3.33 4.05
C PRO A 70 -3.87 4.19 2.88
N ALA A 71 -5.07 3.92 2.36
CA ALA A 71 -5.63 4.69 1.26
C ALA A 71 -5.77 6.18 1.59
N ALA A 72 -6.37 6.51 2.75
CA ALA A 72 -6.52 7.89 3.19
C ALA A 72 -5.16 8.56 3.44
N GLY A 73 -4.22 7.82 4.03
CA GLY A 73 -2.86 8.31 4.27
C GLY A 73 -2.13 8.65 2.97
N PHE A 74 -2.10 7.72 2.02
CA PHE A 74 -1.44 7.98 0.72
C PHE A 74 -2.18 9.01 -0.13
N ARG A 75 -3.52 9.08 -0.05
CA ARG A 75 -4.27 10.16 -0.68
C ARG A 75 -3.82 11.53 -0.18
N ALA A 76 -3.76 11.73 1.14
CA ALA A 76 -3.30 12.99 1.73
C ALA A 76 -1.85 13.32 1.32
N GLY A 77 -0.97 12.32 1.30
CA GLY A 77 0.41 12.46 0.87
C GLY A 77 0.55 12.83 -0.62
N LEU A 78 -0.22 12.17 -1.50
CA LEU A 78 -0.24 12.44 -2.94
C LEU A 78 -0.78 13.85 -3.24
N ASP A 79 -1.88 14.24 -2.59
CA ASP A 79 -2.45 15.57 -2.76
C ASP A 79 -1.46 16.65 -2.30
N ALA A 80 -0.72 16.40 -1.21
CA ALA A 80 0.33 17.31 -0.75
C ALA A 80 1.54 17.37 -1.67
N ALA A 81 2.00 16.23 -2.21
CA ALA A 81 3.13 16.17 -3.13
C ALA A 81 2.81 16.88 -4.44
N PHE A 82 1.63 16.62 -5.00
CA PHE A 82 1.21 17.18 -6.28
C PHE A 82 0.55 18.57 -6.20
N ALA A 83 0.44 19.16 -5.00
CA ALA A 83 0.07 20.58 -4.85
C ALA A 83 1.11 21.52 -5.50
N ASP A 84 2.38 21.13 -5.53
CA ASP A 84 3.43 21.80 -6.30
C ASP A 84 3.36 21.35 -7.78
N PRO A 85 3.05 22.24 -8.74
CA PRO A 85 2.94 21.87 -10.16
C PRO A 85 4.26 21.43 -10.79
N THR A 86 5.39 21.70 -10.18
CA THR A 86 6.72 21.27 -10.65
C THR A 86 7.01 19.81 -10.36
N VAL A 87 6.29 19.18 -9.43
CA VAL A 87 6.45 17.78 -9.06
C VAL A 87 5.82 16.88 -10.12
N SER A 88 6.60 16.06 -10.77
CA SER A 88 6.18 15.08 -11.78
C SER A 88 5.91 13.70 -11.22
N TYR A 89 6.54 13.35 -10.11
CA TYR A 89 6.43 12.05 -9.49
C TYR A 89 6.36 12.11 -7.96
N ALA A 90 5.63 11.18 -7.36
CA ALA A 90 5.64 10.92 -5.93
C ALA A 90 6.19 9.50 -5.68
N TYR A 91 7.16 9.39 -4.78
CA TYR A 91 7.71 8.11 -4.32
C TYR A 91 7.08 7.74 -2.99
N LEU A 92 6.18 6.77 -3.00
CA LEU A 92 5.41 6.36 -1.83
C LEU A 92 6.10 5.21 -1.11
N CYS A 93 6.21 5.30 0.20
CA CYS A 93 6.78 4.26 1.06
C CYS A 93 5.93 4.05 2.30
N GLU A 94 5.64 2.79 2.65
CA GLU A 94 5.25 2.42 4.00
C GLU A 94 6.48 2.35 4.91
N ASP A 95 6.32 2.67 6.18
CA ASP A 95 7.41 2.71 7.16
C ASP A 95 8.09 1.34 7.40
N ASP A 96 7.43 0.22 7.04
CA ASP A 96 7.96 -1.14 7.19
C ASP A 96 8.59 -1.71 5.91
N VAL A 97 8.70 -0.93 4.85
CA VAL A 97 9.26 -1.41 3.56
C VAL A 97 10.67 -1.98 3.73
N ALA A 98 11.48 -1.40 4.61
CA ALA A 98 12.82 -1.88 4.89
C ALA A 98 12.85 -3.25 5.62
N LEU A 99 11.77 -3.60 6.34
CA LEU A 99 11.64 -4.89 7.02
C LEU A 99 11.25 -6.01 6.05
N MET A 100 10.68 -5.66 4.90
CA MET A 100 10.29 -6.64 3.90
C MET A 100 11.51 -7.26 3.19
N GLY A 101 12.73 -6.78 3.49
CA GLY A 101 13.97 -7.25 2.84
C GLY A 101 13.97 -7.01 1.34
N LEU A 102 13.05 -6.15 0.87
CA LEU A 102 12.99 -5.79 -0.53
C LEU A 102 14.08 -4.75 -0.81
N PRO A 103 14.86 -4.91 -1.88
CA PRO A 103 15.68 -3.82 -2.35
C PRO A 103 14.73 -2.70 -2.76
N VAL A 104 14.84 -1.59 -2.07
CA VAL A 104 14.14 -0.36 -2.45
C VAL A 104 14.81 0.13 -3.72
N PRO A 105 14.13 0.17 -4.89
CA PRO A 105 14.75 0.61 -6.11
C PRO A 105 15.06 2.09 -6.00
N ARG A 106 16.26 2.48 -6.42
CA ARG A 106 16.66 3.88 -6.40
C ARG A 106 15.76 4.72 -7.30
N VAL A 107 15.25 5.81 -6.75
CA VAL A 107 14.28 6.67 -7.45
C VAL A 107 14.86 7.23 -8.76
N ALA A 108 16.12 7.64 -8.76
CA ALA A 108 16.79 8.14 -9.96
C ALA A 108 16.89 7.07 -11.08
N ASP A 109 17.10 5.81 -10.71
CA ASP A 109 17.15 4.71 -11.66
C ASP A 109 15.75 4.39 -12.19
N LEU A 110 14.74 4.35 -11.34
CA LEU A 110 13.35 4.15 -11.78
C LEU A 110 12.90 5.21 -12.78
N ARG A 111 13.26 6.47 -12.55
CA ARG A 111 12.94 7.58 -13.46
C ARG A 111 13.53 7.37 -14.84
N ALA A 112 14.83 7.02 -14.90
CA ALA A 112 15.51 6.76 -16.18
C ALA A 112 14.87 5.57 -16.93
N GLU A 113 14.48 4.52 -16.20
CA GLU A 113 13.82 3.35 -16.77
C GLU A 113 12.40 3.66 -17.28
N VAL A 114 11.65 4.51 -16.59
CA VAL A 114 10.33 4.99 -17.05
C VAL A 114 10.48 5.72 -18.38
N GLU A 115 11.43 6.62 -18.50
CA GLU A 115 11.70 7.34 -19.74
C GLU A 115 12.13 6.39 -20.87
N ALA A 116 12.96 5.41 -20.59
CA ALA A 116 13.38 4.41 -21.54
C ALA A 116 12.20 3.54 -22.02
N TYR A 117 11.36 3.10 -21.08
CA TYR A 117 10.15 2.32 -21.38
C TYR A 117 9.18 3.10 -22.28
N GLU A 118 8.88 4.36 -21.97
CA GLU A 118 7.98 5.19 -22.77
C GLU A 118 8.57 5.50 -24.15
N ARG A 119 9.88 5.77 -24.25
CA ARG A 119 10.56 5.99 -25.53
C ARG A 119 10.58 4.75 -26.45
N SER A 120 10.58 3.55 -25.87
CA SER A 120 10.50 2.29 -26.63
C SER A 120 9.09 1.96 -27.13
N GLY A 121 8.12 2.86 -27.00
CA GLY A 121 6.74 2.66 -27.41
C GLY A 121 5.85 2.05 -26.33
N GLY A 122 6.31 1.97 -25.10
CA GLY A 122 5.49 1.58 -23.94
C GLY A 122 4.35 2.58 -23.69
N ARG A 123 3.28 2.12 -23.06
CA ARG A 123 2.19 3.01 -22.62
C ARG A 123 2.73 4.04 -21.62
N ARG A 124 2.07 5.20 -21.53
CA ARG A 124 2.39 6.20 -20.50
C ARG A 124 2.31 5.57 -19.10
N THR A 125 3.34 5.77 -18.32
CA THR A 125 3.48 5.16 -16.99
C THR A 125 2.61 5.89 -15.99
N GLY A 126 1.79 5.13 -15.26
CA GLY A 126 1.03 5.59 -14.10
C GLY A 126 1.77 5.29 -12.79
N ALA A 127 2.25 4.04 -12.63
CA ALA A 127 2.96 3.62 -11.44
C ALA A 127 4.05 2.59 -11.74
N VAL A 128 5.14 2.61 -10.96
CA VAL A 128 6.18 1.57 -10.93
C VAL A 128 6.31 1.03 -9.52
N LEU A 129 6.19 -0.27 -9.36
CA LEU A 129 6.11 -0.99 -8.11
C LEU A 129 7.41 -1.76 -7.84
N ALA A 130 7.77 -1.92 -6.56
CA ALA A 130 8.82 -2.87 -6.17
C ALA A 130 8.32 -4.32 -6.22
N TYR A 131 7.00 -4.53 -6.08
CA TYR A 131 6.39 -5.85 -6.08
C TYR A 131 5.05 -5.82 -6.83
N GLY A 132 4.90 -6.71 -7.81
CA GLY A 132 3.70 -6.79 -8.66
C GLY A 132 2.96 -8.12 -8.54
N ARG A 133 1.69 -8.10 -8.95
CA ARG A 133 0.83 -9.28 -9.05
C ARG A 133 0.07 -9.27 -10.36
N ARG A 134 -0.28 -10.46 -10.85
CA ARG A 134 -1.16 -10.63 -12.01
C ARG A 134 -2.37 -11.46 -11.65
N PHE A 135 -3.51 -11.07 -12.20
CA PHE A 135 -4.71 -11.90 -12.11
C PHE A 135 -4.58 -13.12 -13.04
N GLY A 136 -4.90 -14.29 -12.50
CA GLY A 136 -4.94 -15.50 -13.30
C GLY A 136 -6.04 -15.46 -14.36
N ARG A 137 -5.92 -16.30 -15.40
CA ARG A 137 -6.94 -16.40 -16.47
C ARG A 137 -8.35 -16.74 -15.95
N ARG A 138 -8.44 -17.33 -14.76
CA ARG A 138 -9.72 -17.66 -14.10
C ARG A 138 -10.29 -16.51 -13.28
N GLY A 139 -9.58 -15.37 -13.20
CA GLY A 139 -9.98 -14.21 -12.41
C GLY A 139 -9.87 -14.44 -10.89
N GLY A 140 -10.06 -13.38 -10.12
CA GLY A 140 -10.24 -13.40 -8.67
C GLY A 140 -8.99 -13.53 -7.81
N ALA A 141 -8.00 -14.30 -8.23
CA ALA A 141 -6.73 -14.44 -7.51
C ALA A 141 -5.62 -13.66 -8.21
N ALA A 142 -5.07 -12.67 -7.54
CA ALA A 142 -3.82 -12.02 -7.98
C ALA A 142 -2.63 -12.80 -7.42
N ALA A 143 -1.98 -13.59 -8.26
CA ALA A 143 -0.76 -14.30 -7.91
C ALA A 143 0.45 -13.37 -7.95
N PRO A 144 1.48 -13.58 -7.11
CA PRO A 144 2.75 -12.90 -7.24
C PRO A 144 3.28 -13.00 -8.66
N PHE A 145 3.69 -11.89 -9.22
CA PHE A 145 4.32 -11.86 -10.54
C PHE A 145 5.81 -12.09 -10.40
N LEU A 146 6.33 -13.10 -11.06
CA LEU A 146 7.76 -13.35 -11.20
C LEU A 146 8.23 -12.67 -12.49
N PRO A 147 9.00 -11.58 -12.41
CA PRO A 147 9.54 -10.93 -13.60
C PRO A 147 10.45 -11.86 -14.39
N ASP A 148 10.45 -11.70 -15.72
CA ASP A 148 11.43 -12.36 -16.59
C ASP A 148 12.83 -11.75 -16.36
N PRO A 149 13.82 -12.54 -15.87
CA PRO A 149 15.16 -12.03 -15.63
C PRO A 149 15.87 -11.50 -16.89
N ALA A 150 15.55 -12.06 -18.06
CA ALA A 150 16.11 -11.64 -19.36
C ALA A 150 15.29 -10.52 -20.03
N GLY A 151 14.12 -10.22 -19.50
CA GLY A 151 13.21 -9.20 -20.01
C GLY A 151 13.64 -7.76 -19.69
N PRO A 152 12.87 -6.77 -20.15
CA PRO A 152 13.12 -5.37 -19.86
C PRO A 152 13.03 -5.11 -18.35
N ARG A 153 13.69 -4.03 -17.88
CA ARG A 153 13.71 -3.67 -16.46
C ARG A 153 12.31 -3.42 -15.91
N LEU A 154 11.47 -2.71 -16.65
CA LEU A 154 10.09 -2.47 -16.29
C LEU A 154 9.16 -3.44 -17.01
N GLN A 155 8.38 -4.20 -16.27
CA GLN A 155 7.46 -5.21 -16.81
C GLN A 155 6.02 -4.95 -16.36
N PRO A 156 5.01 -5.09 -17.25
CA PRO A 156 3.62 -4.84 -16.91
C PRO A 156 3.10 -5.81 -15.84
N VAL A 157 2.32 -5.29 -14.92
CA VAL A 157 1.56 -6.04 -13.91
C VAL A 157 0.15 -5.50 -13.80
N ASP A 158 -0.75 -6.22 -13.11
CA ASP A 158 -2.12 -5.76 -12.95
C ASP A 158 -2.29 -4.91 -11.69
N VAL A 159 -1.69 -5.35 -10.59
CA VAL A 159 -1.77 -4.73 -9.27
C VAL A 159 -0.49 -4.99 -8.47
N GLY A 160 -0.36 -4.34 -7.32
CA GLY A 160 0.69 -4.57 -6.34
C GLY A 160 0.26 -4.20 -4.94
N SER A 161 1.20 -3.96 -4.05
CA SER A 161 0.97 -3.44 -2.71
C SER A 161 1.66 -2.09 -2.54
N TRP A 162 1.25 -1.36 -1.48
CA TRP A 162 1.77 -0.02 -1.24
C TRP A 162 3.30 0.02 -1.13
N GLY A 163 3.94 -0.76 -0.39
CA GLY A 163 5.41 -0.87 -0.24
C GLY A 163 6.19 0.36 -0.73
N ALA A 164 7.18 0.16 -1.59
CA ALA A 164 7.91 1.23 -2.28
C ALA A 164 7.42 1.33 -3.74
N LEU A 165 6.90 2.49 -4.13
CA LEU A 165 6.38 2.70 -5.49
C LEU A 165 6.51 4.14 -5.96
N LEU A 166 6.73 4.32 -7.26
CA LEU A 166 6.77 5.61 -7.94
C LEU A 166 5.42 5.85 -8.64
N VAL A 167 4.76 6.96 -8.36
CA VAL A 167 3.48 7.37 -8.98
C VAL A 167 3.68 8.62 -9.81
N SER A 168 3.23 8.59 -11.05
CA SER A 168 3.28 9.74 -11.96
C SER A 168 2.17 10.76 -11.64
N ARG A 169 2.48 12.05 -11.77
CA ARG A 169 1.48 13.14 -11.73
C ARG A 169 0.29 12.89 -12.66
N ARG A 170 0.50 12.23 -13.80
CA ARG A 170 -0.59 11.89 -14.75
C ARG A 170 -1.75 11.16 -14.10
N VAL A 171 -1.48 10.35 -13.08
CA VAL A 171 -2.51 9.65 -12.31
C VAL A 171 -3.35 10.67 -11.52
N HIS A 172 -2.68 11.60 -10.88
CA HIS A 172 -3.33 12.67 -10.12
C HIS A 172 -4.13 13.60 -11.02
N ASP A 173 -3.59 14.01 -12.18
CA ASP A 173 -4.23 14.92 -13.15
C ASP A 173 -5.44 14.26 -13.83
N ALA A 174 -5.43 12.92 -13.95
CA ALA A 174 -6.59 12.15 -14.41
C ALA A 174 -7.69 12.02 -13.33
N GLY A 175 -7.53 12.65 -12.17
CA GLY A 175 -8.49 12.60 -11.07
C GLY A 175 -8.47 11.29 -10.27
N LEU A 176 -7.50 10.40 -10.52
CA LEU A 176 -7.42 9.12 -9.84
C LEU A 176 -6.76 9.29 -8.47
N ARG A 177 -7.42 8.74 -7.45
CA ARG A 177 -6.99 8.85 -6.06
C ARG A 177 -7.18 7.52 -5.34
N PRO A 178 -6.32 7.19 -4.35
CA PRO A 178 -6.67 6.15 -3.41
C PRO A 178 -8.05 6.43 -2.79
N ASP A 179 -8.93 5.43 -2.82
CA ASP A 179 -10.30 5.57 -2.31
C ASP A 179 -10.32 5.31 -0.79
N ASP A 180 -10.58 6.34 0.00
CA ASP A 180 -10.59 6.32 1.46
C ASP A 180 -11.81 5.56 2.07
N HIS A 181 -12.77 5.13 1.25
CA HIS A 181 -13.80 4.18 1.66
C HIS A 181 -13.24 2.79 1.97
N TRP A 182 -12.06 2.46 1.44
CA TRP A 182 -11.33 1.28 1.83
C TRP A 182 -10.52 1.58 3.09
N PHE A 183 -10.88 1.00 4.19
CA PHE A 183 -10.09 1.18 5.41
C PHE A 183 -8.83 0.30 5.40
N PHE A 184 -8.96 -0.95 4.96
CA PHE A 184 -7.88 -1.94 4.96
C PHE A 184 -8.18 -3.08 3.98
N ALA A 185 -7.18 -3.59 3.31
CA ALA A 185 -7.17 -4.65 2.30
C ALA A 185 -7.88 -4.28 0.98
N TYR A 186 -7.19 -4.50 -0.11
CA TYR A 186 -7.57 -4.24 -1.50
C TYR A 186 -7.68 -2.76 -1.91
N GLU A 187 -7.40 -1.82 -1.04
CA GLU A 187 -7.30 -0.39 -1.36
C GLU A 187 -6.16 -0.11 -2.35
N ASP A 188 -5.07 -0.86 -2.24
CA ASP A 188 -3.96 -0.87 -3.19
C ASP A 188 -4.40 -1.43 -4.56
N PHE A 189 -5.09 -2.58 -4.57
CA PHE A 189 -5.60 -3.17 -5.81
C PHE A 189 -6.58 -2.25 -6.51
N ASP A 190 -7.51 -1.63 -5.76
CA ASP A 190 -8.44 -0.66 -6.30
C ASP A 190 -7.71 0.48 -7.02
N TYR A 191 -6.70 1.06 -6.38
CA TYR A 191 -5.94 2.16 -6.94
C TYR A 191 -5.20 1.79 -8.24
N PHE A 192 -4.52 0.63 -8.27
CA PHE A 192 -3.83 0.19 -9.48
C PHE A 192 -4.78 -0.20 -10.62
N LEU A 193 -5.95 -0.75 -10.29
CA LEU A 193 -6.98 -1.03 -11.28
C LEU A 193 -7.60 0.25 -11.85
N GLN A 194 -7.78 1.32 -11.04
CA GLN A 194 -8.15 2.65 -11.54
C GLN A 194 -7.12 3.13 -12.57
N ILE A 195 -5.82 3.09 -12.24
CA ILE A 195 -4.72 3.52 -13.11
C ILE A 195 -4.75 2.73 -14.44
N SER A 196 -4.84 1.40 -14.36
CA SER A 196 -4.89 0.54 -15.55
C SER A 196 -6.09 0.83 -16.44
N ARG A 197 -7.28 1.06 -15.86
CA ARG A 197 -8.51 1.39 -16.60
C ARG A 197 -8.46 2.75 -17.28
N ALA A 198 -7.70 3.69 -16.72
CA ALA A 198 -7.42 4.98 -17.34
C ALA A 198 -6.41 4.89 -18.50
N GLY A 199 -5.95 3.68 -18.85
CA GLY A 199 -5.02 3.46 -19.95
C GLY A 199 -3.54 3.70 -19.59
N LEU A 200 -3.24 3.99 -18.32
CA LEU A 200 -1.87 4.15 -17.83
C LEU A 200 -1.25 2.79 -17.49
N ALA A 201 0.07 2.66 -17.67
CA ALA A 201 0.78 1.45 -17.32
C ALA A 201 1.01 1.33 -15.81
N VAL A 202 0.76 0.15 -15.27
CA VAL A 202 1.25 -0.28 -13.96
C VAL A 202 2.37 -1.28 -14.22
N LEU A 203 3.56 -0.96 -13.71
CA LEU A 203 4.79 -1.68 -14.00
C LEU A 203 5.42 -2.17 -12.70
N VAL A 204 6.20 -3.24 -12.78
CA VAL A 204 7.09 -3.67 -11.69
C VAL A 204 8.55 -3.49 -12.14
N ASP A 205 9.40 -3.04 -11.22
CA ASP A 205 10.84 -3.08 -11.40
C ASP A 205 11.31 -4.54 -11.29
N ARG A 206 11.96 -5.04 -12.36
CA ARG A 206 12.39 -6.44 -12.48
C ARG A 206 13.26 -6.87 -11.29
N ASP A 207 14.25 -6.07 -10.96
CA ASP A 207 15.25 -6.46 -9.97
C ASP A 207 14.64 -6.51 -8.57
N SER A 208 13.79 -5.55 -8.24
CA SER A 208 13.03 -5.54 -6.98
C SER A 208 12.00 -6.69 -6.93
N GLY A 209 11.32 -6.96 -8.04
CA GLY A 209 10.35 -8.05 -8.14
C GLY A 209 10.98 -9.44 -8.01
N LEU A 210 12.17 -9.65 -8.60
CA LEU A 210 12.94 -10.89 -8.44
C LEU A 210 13.40 -11.08 -6.99
N ALA A 211 13.90 -10.03 -6.36
CA ALA A 211 14.31 -10.09 -4.96
C ALA A 211 13.11 -10.33 -4.02
N ALA A 212 11.96 -9.71 -4.30
CA ALA A 212 10.73 -9.97 -3.56
C ALA A 212 10.29 -11.43 -3.69
N ALA A 213 10.35 -12.00 -4.89
CA ALA A 213 10.02 -13.41 -5.12
C ALA A 213 10.97 -14.37 -4.38
N ALA A 214 12.27 -14.07 -4.36
CA ALA A 214 13.25 -14.84 -3.62
C ALA A 214 13.03 -14.75 -2.10
N SER A 215 12.64 -13.58 -1.59
CA SER A 215 12.37 -13.38 -0.16
C SER A 215 11.06 -14.04 0.28
N THR A 216 10.02 -14.08 -0.58
CA THR A 216 8.73 -14.71 -0.24
C THR A 216 8.87 -16.24 -0.06
N SER A 217 9.75 -16.89 -0.78
CA SER A 217 10.04 -18.32 -0.59
C SER A 217 10.71 -18.59 0.76
N THR A 218 11.46 -17.62 1.29
CA THR A 218 12.13 -17.70 2.59
C THR A 218 11.26 -17.15 3.73
N LEU A 219 10.33 -16.25 3.41
CA LEU A 219 9.48 -15.53 4.38
C LEU A 219 8.22 -16.30 4.79
N ALA A 220 7.78 -17.29 4.01
CA ALA A 220 6.61 -18.10 4.36
C ALA A 220 6.75 -18.80 5.73
N GLY A 221 7.97 -18.98 6.24
CA GLY A 221 8.25 -19.48 7.59
C GLY A 221 8.77 -18.43 8.60
N ARG A 222 9.05 -17.19 8.14
CA ARG A 222 9.69 -16.15 8.99
C ARG A 222 8.83 -14.90 9.20
N ASP A 223 7.66 -14.84 8.62
CA ASP A 223 6.85 -13.62 8.54
C ASP A 223 6.44 -13.06 9.92
N ALA A 224 6.34 -13.91 10.93
CA ALA A 224 6.00 -13.50 12.30
C ALA A 224 7.19 -12.87 13.06
N THR A 225 8.43 -13.27 12.75
CA THR A 225 9.62 -12.87 13.51
C THR A 225 10.35 -11.66 12.90
N LEU A 226 10.28 -11.45 11.59
CA LEU A 226 10.89 -10.30 10.93
C LEU A 226 10.08 -9.01 11.12
N ARG A 227 8.83 -9.13 11.50
CA ARG A 227 7.93 -8.02 11.83
C ARG A 227 7.90 -7.74 13.33
N GLY A 228 9.00 -7.98 14.03
CA GLY A 228 9.15 -7.89 15.49
C GLY A 228 8.79 -6.56 16.16
N GLU A 229 8.26 -5.60 15.40
CA GLU A 229 7.59 -4.40 15.89
C GLU A 229 6.10 -4.36 15.50
N ARG A 230 5.56 -5.43 14.92
CA ARG A 230 4.10 -5.56 14.88
C ARG A 230 3.62 -5.81 16.31
N PRO A 231 2.64 -5.06 16.78
CA PRO A 231 1.82 -5.54 17.87
C PRO A 231 1.34 -6.96 17.55
N ASP A 232 1.08 -7.79 18.56
CA ASP A 232 0.66 -9.20 18.47
C ASP A 232 -0.63 -9.47 17.65
N ASP A 233 -1.02 -8.55 16.77
CA ASP A 233 -2.28 -8.50 16.04
C ASP A 233 -2.22 -9.01 14.59
N ALA A 234 -1.10 -9.65 14.17
CA ALA A 234 -0.98 -10.21 12.82
C ALA A 234 -2.09 -11.23 12.51
N ASP A 235 -2.59 -11.93 13.52
CA ASP A 235 -3.69 -12.91 13.46
C ASP A 235 -5.03 -12.35 13.96
N GLU A 236 -5.16 -11.03 14.11
CA GLU A 236 -6.39 -10.45 14.64
C GLU A 236 -7.59 -10.62 13.69
N PRO A 237 -8.77 -10.93 14.25
CA PRO A 237 -9.99 -11.18 13.49
C PRO A 237 -10.42 -10.03 12.58
N TRP A 238 -10.03 -8.79 12.89
CA TRP A 238 -10.38 -7.62 12.09
C TRP A 238 -9.81 -7.67 10.67
N ARG A 239 -8.60 -8.24 10.48
CA ARG A 239 -8.00 -8.42 9.14
C ARG A 239 -8.83 -9.38 8.29
N ALA A 240 -9.24 -10.50 8.89
CA ALA A 240 -10.09 -11.46 8.21
C ALA A 240 -11.44 -10.86 7.80
N TYR A 241 -12.01 -9.99 8.65
CA TYR A 241 -13.23 -9.26 8.35
C TYR A 241 -13.08 -8.35 7.11
N TYR A 242 -12.06 -7.49 7.07
CA TYR A 242 -11.88 -6.57 5.95
C TYR A 242 -11.54 -7.29 4.65
N VAL A 243 -10.69 -8.30 4.69
CA VAL A 243 -10.37 -9.13 3.52
C VAL A 243 -11.64 -9.78 2.97
N ALA A 244 -12.46 -10.39 3.82
CA ALA A 244 -13.70 -11.04 3.39
C ALA A 244 -14.71 -10.04 2.84
N ARG A 245 -14.85 -8.86 3.45
CA ARG A 245 -15.78 -7.82 3.01
C ARG A 245 -15.36 -7.16 1.70
N ASN A 246 -14.12 -6.67 1.66
CA ASN A 246 -13.68 -5.78 0.61
C ASN A 246 -13.48 -6.46 -0.74
N MET A 247 -13.23 -7.75 -0.73
CA MET A 247 -13.09 -8.48 -1.98
C MET A 247 -14.40 -8.55 -2.78
N PHE A 248 -15.57 -8.51 -2.12
CA PHE A 248 -16.84 -8.37 -2.81
C PHE A 248 -16.99 -7.01 -3.50
N GLU A 249 -16.50 -5.96 -2.86
CA GLU A 249 -16.48 -4.62 -3.45
C GLU A 249 -15.56 -4.58 -4.66
N LEU A 250 -14.36 -5.14 -4.53
CA LEU A 250 -13.42 -5.25 -5.64
C LEU A 250 -14.03 -6.04 -6.82
N ALA A 251 -14.67 -7.18 -6.54
CA ALA A 251 -15.32 -8.00 -7.56
C ALA A 251 -16.48 -7.25 -8.25
N ARG A 252 -17.24 -6.44 -7.51
CA ARG A 252 -18.32 -5.62 -8.09
C ARG A 252 -17.79 -4.50 -8.98
N ARG A 253 -16.69 -3.86 -8.59
CA ARG A 253 -16.11 -2.74 -9.35
C ARG A 253 -15.37 -3.20 -10.61
N TYR A 254 -14.66 -4.30 -10.52
CA TYR A 254 -13.65 -4.68 -11.52
C TYR A 254 -13.82 -6.07 -12.09
N GLY A 255 -14.45 -6.97 -11.37
CA GLY A 255 -14.56 -8.38 -11.68
C GLY A 255 -15.84 -8.79 -12.38
N ASP A 256 -16.02 -10.09 -12.36
CA ASP A 256 -17.21 -10.78 -12.82
C ASP A 256 -17.63 -11.84 -11.78
N LEU A 257 -18.60 -12.66 -12.14
CA LEU A 257 -19.08 -13.76 -11.27
C LEU A 257 -17.97 -14.77 -10.91
N ARG A 258 -16.91 -14.89 -11.73
CA ARG A 258 -15.79 -15.79 -11.45
C ARG A 258 -14.97 -15.29 -10.26
N TRP A 259 -14.81 -13.97 -10.14
CA TRP A 259 -14.17 -13.36 -8.99
C TRP A 259 -14.95 -13.62 -7.71
N VAL A 260 -16.28 -13.47 -7.77
CA VAL A 260 -17.15 -13.78 -6.63
C VAL A 260 -17.07 -15.25 -6.25
N ALA A 261 -17.17 -16.17 -7.22
CA ALA A 261 -17.09 -17.61 -6.96
C ALA A 261 -15.75 -18.01 -6.36
N TRP A 262 -14.65 -17.49 -6.90
CA TRP A 262 -13.31 -17.74 -6.37
C TRP A 262 -13.18 -17.22 -4.93
N HIS A 263 -13.69 -16.03 -4.67
CA HIS A 263 -13.64 -15.42 -3.34
C HIS A 263 -14.44 -16.22 -2.31
N LEU A 264 -15.61 -16.70 -2.68
CA LEU A 264 -16.39 -17.58 -1.81
C LEU A 264 -15.61 -18.86 -1.49
N ALA A 265 -15.02 -19.51 -2.50
CA ALA A 265 -14.20 -20.70 -2.30
C ALA A 265 -12.99 -20.41 -1.39
N TYR A 266 -12.31 -19.30 -1.60
CA TYR A 266 -11.22 -18.83 -0.74
C TYR A 266 -11.68 -18.57 0.70
N SER A 267 -12.83 -17.92 0.88
CA SER A 267 -13.38 -17.62 2.20
C SER A 267 -13.79 -18.88 2.96
N VAL A 268 -14.37 -19.88 2.26
CA VAL A 268 -14.64 -21.20 2.84
C VAL A 268 -13.34 -21.87 3.30
N ARG A 269 -12.32 -21.85 2.47
CA ARG A 269 -11.00 -22.37 2.83
C ARG A 269 -10.41 -21.66 4.05
N ARG A 270 -10.49 -20.33 4.08
CA ARG A 270 -10.03 -19.53 5.23
C ARG A 270 -10.82 -19.87 6.49
N PHE A 271 -12.12 -20.03 6.39
CA PHE A 271 -12.97 -20.43 7.51
C PHE A 271 -12.58 -21.80 8.10
N GLN A 272 -12.28 -22.77 7.23
CA GLN A 272 -11.79 -24.09 7.66
C GLN A 272 -10.46 -24.02 8.38
N LEU A 273 -9.55 -23.15 7.93
CA LEU A 273 -8.20 -22.97 8.47
C LEU A 273 -8.11 -22.00 9.65
N ALA A 274 -9.21 -21.28 9.95
CA ALA A 274 -9.22 -20.27 11.00
C ALA A 274 -8.88 -20.87 12.36
N SER A 275 -7.93 -20.25 13.06
CA SER A 275 -7.39 -20.70 14.34
C SER A 275 -8.35 -20.49 15.52
N SER A 276 -9.29 -19.53 15.39
CA SER A 276 -10.20 -19.15 16.45
C SER A 276 -11.65 -18.97 15.97
N TRP A 277 -12.58 -19.10 16.91
CA TRP A 277 -13.99 -18.77 16.65
C TRP A 277 -14.19 -17.27 16.32
N ALA A 278 -13.40 -16.41 16.92
CA ALA A 278 -13.43 -14.97 16.63
C ALA A 278 -13.07 -14.67 15.17
N GLU A 279 -12.06 -15.33 14.61
CA GLU A 279 -11.70 -15.21 13.20
C GLU A 279 -12.79 -15.76 12.28
N ARG A 280 -13.37 -16.92 12.60
CA ARG A 280 -14.50 -17.50 11.84
C ARG A 280 -15.69 -16.56 11.80
N ARG A 281 -16.06 -15.99 12.94
CA ARG A 281 -17.12 -14.98 13.03
C ARG A 281 -16.82 -13.75 12.21
N ALA A 282 -15.57 -13.24 12.26
CA ALA A 282 -15.14 -12.08 11.50
C ALA A 282 -15.24 -12.33 9.99
N LEU A 283 -14.84 -13.51 9.50
CA LEU A 283 -14.98 -13.92 8.11
C LEU A 283 -16.46 -13.93 7.68
N LEU A 284 -17.35 -14.57 8.46
CA LEU A 284 -18.78 -14.66 8.14
C LEU A 284 -19.44 -13.27 8.11
N VAL A 285 -19.16 -12.43 9.11
CA VAL A 285 -19.70 -11.07 9.16
C VAL A 285 -19.12 -10.21 8.02
N GLY A 286 -17.83 -10.37 7.71
CA GLY A 286 -17.20 -9.72 6.57
C GLY A 286 -17.87 -10.11 5.24
N LEU A 287 -18.10 -11.38 4.99
CA LEU A 287 -18.84 -11.85 3.83
C LEU A 287 -20.24 -11.26 3.74
N LEU A 288 -21.01 -11.29 4.83
CA LEU A 288 -22.34 -10.71 4.88
C LEU A 288 -22.32 -9.21 4.58
N HIS A 289 -21.41 -8.46 5.22
CA HIS A 289 -21.28 -7.03 4.99
C HIS A 289 -20.80 -6.73 3.55
N GLY A 290 -19.94 -7.57 2.98
CA GLY A 290 -19.52 -7.46 1.59
C GLY A 290 -20.69 -7.63 0.62
N VAL A 291 -21.54 -8.66 0.82
CA VAL A 291 -22.77 -8.87 0.03
C VAL A 291 -23.72 -7.68 0.17
N LEU A 292 -23.89 -7.15 1.38
CA LEU A 292 -24.75 -5.98 1.67
C LEU A 292 -24.17 -4.65 1.19
N GLY A 293 -22.95 -4.62 0.62
CA GLY A 293 -22.33 -3.40 0.13
C GLY A 293 -21.87 -2.43 1.20
N ARG A 294 -21.61 -2.91 2.42
CA ARG A 294 -21.05 -2.06 3.48
C ARG A 294 -19.59 -1.73 3.18
N SER A 295 -19.22 -0.48 3.31
CA SER A 295 -17.86 0.03 3.09
C SER A 295 -17.38 0.85 4.30
N GLY A 296 -16.16 1.38 4.22
CA GLY A 296 -15.59 2.23 5.25
C GLY A 296 -15.10 1.46 6.47
N ARG A 297 -14.81 2.22 7.52
CA ARG A 297 -14.28 1.70 8.78
C ARG A 297 -15.40 1.15 9.66
N ASP A 298 -15.31 -0.10 10.09
CA ASP A 298 -16.18 -0.68 11.12
C ASP A 298 -15.44 -0.76 12.45
N TRP A 299 -15.80 0.07 13.41
CA TRP A 299 -15.14 0.21 14.71
C TRP A 299 -15.08 -1.08 15.52
N ARG A 300 -16.03 -1.99 15.32
CA ARG A 300 -16.05 -3.29 16.01
C ARG A 300 -14.89 -4.21 15.61
N TYR A 301 -14.30 -3.93 14.45
CA TYR A 301 -13.19 -4.69 13.87
C TYR A 301 -11.92 -3.86 13.73
N VAL A 302 -11.89 -2.64 14.27
CA VAL A 302 -10.68 -1.84 14.37
C VAL A 302 -10.17 -1.97 15.78
N ARG A 303 -9.21 -2.84 16.00
CA ARG A 303 -8.51 -2.87 17.28
C ARG A 303 -7.18 -2.14 17.17
N THR A 304 -7.16 -0.97 17.76
CA THR A 304 -5.95 -0.46 18.37
C THR A 304 -6.33 -0.16 19.82
N VAL A 305 -5.58 -0.73 20.75
CA VAL A 305 -5.72 -0.43 22.17
C VAL A 305 -5.73 1.10 22.36
N GLY A 306 -6.81 1.67 22.88
CA GLY A 306 -7.00 3.12 23.02
C GLY A 306 -7.85 3.80 21.94
N GLU A 307 -8.33 3.10 20.91
CA GLU A 307 -9.16 3.67 19.83
C GLU A 307 -10.67 3.43 19.97
N LEU A 308 -11.11 2.80 21.04
CA LEU A 308 -12.55 2.79 21.34
C LEU A 308 -13.00 4.25 21.49
N PRO A 309 -14.04 4.70 20.76
CA PRO A 309 -14.63 6.00 21.02
C PRO A 309 -14.95 6.03 22.52
N GLN A 310 -14.46 7.06 23.22
CA GLN A 310 -14.96 7.33 24.55
C GLN A 310 -16.46 7.58 24.35
N VAL A 311 -17.26 6.58 24.69
CA VAL A 311 -18.70 6.78 24.80
C VAL A 311 -18.86 7.95 25.77
N PRO A 312 -19.50 9.06 25.36
CA PRO A 312 -19.78 10.12 26.31
C PRO A 312 -20.48 9.46 27.49
N ARG A 313 -19.87 9.50 28.66
CA ARG A 313 -20.56 9.13 29.87
C ARG A 313 -21.70 10.10 29.98
N THR A 314 -22.89 9.67 29.58
CA THR A 314 -24.13 10.31 29.99
C THR A 314 -24.18 10.14 31.52
N GLY A 315 -23.73 11.18 32.20
CA GLY A 315 -23.90 11.25 33.64
C GLY A 315 -25.39 11.14 33.99
N PRO A 316 -25.73 10.47 35.06
CA PRO A 316 -27.10 10.53 35.58
C PRO A 316 -27.39 11.98 35.93
N GLY A 317 -28.40 12.56 35.22
CA GLY A 317 -29.06 13.78 35.68
C GLY A 317 -29.88 13.56 36.93
#